data_cb1b985bbd9db208d39228e6f7b6cd97
#
_entry.id   cb1b985bbd9db208d39228e6f7b6cd97
#
_cell.length_a   1.000
_cell.length_b   1.000
_cell.length_c   1.000
_cell.angle_alpha   90.00
_cell.angle_beta   90.00
_cell.angle_gamma   90.00
#
_symmetry.space_group_name_H-M   'P 1'
#
loop_
_entity.id
_entity.type
_entity.pdbx_description
1 polymer ?
#
loop_
_entity_poly.entity_id
_entity_poly.type
_entity_poly.pdbx_seq_one_letter_code
_entity_poly.pdbx_strand_id
1 'polypeptide(L)'
;MVTRKGVAGFTILLALCVIVFGAYVRLTDAGLGCPDWPGCYGFVTVPQTAEDYLSVEQNFPGEIVDEGKAWREMIHRYIASLLGFLILLMFLKDFFSYRNNDGSLKDLKFSSALLALVIF
;
A
#
# COMPACT_ATOMS: atom_id res chain seq x y z
N MET A 1 17.51 -8.73 17.80
CA MET A 1 18.05 -7.96 16.65
C MET A 1 17.43 -8.47 15.36
N VAL A 2 16.69 -7.63 14.65
CA VAL A 2 16.05 -8.04 13.38
C VAL A 2 17.12 -8.10 12.31
N THR A 3 17.39 -9.28 11.75
CA THR A 3 18.39 -9.45 10.70
C THR A 3 17.84 -8.96 9.35
N ARG A 4 18.71 -8.48 8.45
CA ARG A 4 18.32 -8.07 7.09
C ARG A 4 17.55 -9.18 6.35
N LYS A 5 18.00 -10.43 6.51
CA LYS A 5 17.32 -11.60 5.90
C LYS A 5 15.91 -11.79 6.45
N GLY A 6 15.69 -11.54 7.74
CA GLY A 6 14.36 -11.61 8.35
C GLY A 6 13.42 -10.54 7.83
N VAL A 7 13.91 -9.29 7.69
CA VAL A 7 13.10 -8.20 7.09
C VAL A 7 12.77 -8.50 5.64
N ALA A 8 13.75 -8.94 4.84
CA ALA A 8 13.52 -9.30 3.45
C ALA A 8 12.49 -10.44 3.29
N GLY A 9 12.61 -11.49 4.11
CA GLY A 9 11.65 -12.59 4.12
C GLY A 9 10.23 -12.15 4.48
N PHE A 10 10.09 -11.31 5.51
CA PHE A 10 8.80 -10.73 5.88
C PHE A 10 8.22 -9.85 4.77
N THR A 11 9.05 -9.02 4.13
CA THR A 11 8.63 -8.17 3.01
C THR A 11 8.13 -8.98 1.82
N ILE A 12 8.80 -10.10 1.48
CA ILE A 12 8.36 -11.01 0.43
C ILE A 12 7.01 -11.66 0.77
N LEU A 13 6.84 -12.14 2.00
CA LEU A 13 5.57 -12.71 2.44
C LEU A 13 4.45 -11.68 2.39
N LEU A 14 4.70 -10.45 2.86
CA LEU A 14 3.75 -9.36 2.79
C LEU A 14 3.40 -9.01 1.33
N ALA A 15 4.38 -9.01 0.43
CA ALA A 15 4.15 -8.78 -1.00
C ALA A 15 3.22 -9.84 -1.61
N LEU A 16 3.41 -11.11 -1.27
CA LEU A 16 2.49 -12.18 -1.70
C LEU A 16 1.07 -11.95 -1.18
N CYS A 17 0.92 -11.57 0.08
CA CYS A 17 -0.39 -11.23 0.65
C CYS A 17 -1.05 -10.05 -0.09
N VAL A 18 -0.30 -8.99 -0.38
CA VAL A 18 -0.78 -7.82 -1.13
C VAL A 18 -1.24 -8.22 -2.54
N ILE A 19 -0.46 -9.06 -3.24
CA ILE A 19 -0.81 -9.54 -4.59
C ILE A 19 -2.11 -10.36 -4.57
N VAL A 20 -2.19 -11.34 -3.67
CA VAL A 20 -3.38 -12.21 -3.56
C VAL A 20 -4.61 -11.41 -3.17
N PHE A 21 -4.48 -10.50 -2.19
CA PHE A 21 -5.59 -9.67 -1.76
C PHE A 21 -5.98 -8.63 -2.85
N GLY A 22 -5.02 -8.08 -3.59
CA GLY A 22 -5.28 -7.20 -4.73
C GLY A 22 -6.04 -7.91 -5.85
N ALA A 23 -5.69 -9.17 -6.15
CA ALA A 23 -6.46 -10.01 -7.08
C ALA A 23 -7.89 -10.24 -6.59
N TYR A 24 -8.09 -10.51 -5.30
CA TYR A 24 -9.42 -10.64 -4.69
C TYR A 24 -10.24 -9.34 -4.82
N VAL A 25 -9.64 -8.17 -4.49
CA VAL A 25 -10.29 -6.86 -4.65
C VAL A 25 -10.75 -6.63 -6.08
N ARG A 26 -9.91 -7.01 -7.06
CA ARG A 26 -10.25 -6.89 -8.49
C ARG A 26 -11.37 -7.85 -8.89
N LEU A 27 -11.33 -9.11 -8.47
CA LEU A 27 -12.33 -10.12 -8.80
C LEU A 27 -13.70 -9.86 -8.17
N THR A 28 -13.76 -9.07 -7.10
CA THR A 28 -14.99 -8.66 -6.42
C THR A 28 -15.51 -7.29 -6.88
N ASP A 29 -14.98 -6.74 -7.98
CA ASP A 29 -15.29 -5.39 -8.48
C ASP A 29 -15.15 -4.29 -7.42
N ALA A 30 -14.28 -4.51 -6.44
CA ALA A 30 -14.07 -3.58 -5.34
C ALA A 30 -12.98 -2.54 -5.63
N GLY A 31 -12.23 -2.68 -6.72
CA GLY A 31 -11.14 -1.77 -7.08
C GLY A 31 -11.56 -0.38 -7.54
N LEU A 32 -12.86 -0.12 -7.62
CA LEU A 32 -13.45 1.20 -7.89
C LEU A 32 -14.46 1.59 -6.78
N GLY A 33 -14.25 1.07 -5.58
CA GLY A 33 -15.09 1.35 -4.42
C GLY A 33 -14.85 2.74 -3.81
N CYS A 34 -13.72 3.39 -4.18
CA CYS A 34 -13.35 4.74 -3.74
C CYS A 34 -13.05 5.60 -4.97
N PRO A 35 -13.74 6.75 -5.18
CA PRO A 35 -13.55 7.59 -6.36
C PRO A 35 -12.26 8.41 -6.35
N ASP A 36 -11.62 8.54 -5.19
CA ASP A 36 -10.47 9.40 -4.95
C ASP A 36 -9.26 8.63 -4.40
N TRP A 37 -8.12 9.31 -4.36
CA TRP A 37 -6.87 8.79 -3.82
C TRP A 37 -6.09 9.96 -3.16
N PRO A 38 -5.44 9.77 -2.01
CA PRO A 38 -5.18 8.52 -1.26
C PRO A 38 -6.33 8.07 -0.36
N GLY A 39 -7.36 8.87 -0.17
CA GLY A 39 -8.52 8.60 0.67
C GLY A 39 -9.63 7.81 -0.02
N CYS A 40 -10.82 7.90 0.57
CA CYS A 40 -12.05 7.33 0.06
C CYS A 40 -13.20 8.32 0.31
N TYR A 41 -13.77 8.87 -0.75
CA TYR A 41 -14.80 9.93 -0.66
C TYR A 41 -14.36 11.18 0.14
N GLY A 42 -13.07 11.54 0.06
CA GLY A 42 -12.46 12.65 0.80
C GLY A 42 -12.06 12.35 2.24
N PHE A 43 -12.28 11.14 2.72
CA PHE A 43 -11.90 10.69 4.07
C PHE A 43 -10.65 9.82 4.06
N VAL A 44 -9.96 9.75 5.20
CA VAL A 44 -8.83 8.82 5.40
C VAL A 44 -9.32 7.37 5.50
N THR A 45 -10.56 7.18 5.94
CA THR A 45 -11.25 5.89 6.04
C THR A 45 -12.49 5.89 5.14
N VAL A 46 -13.25 4.80 5.14
CA VAL A 46 -14.56 4.75 4.48
C VAL A 46 -15.57 5.59 5.28
N PRO A 47 -16.49 6.34 4.64
CA PRO A 47 -17.59 7.03 5.31
C PRO A 47 -18.42 6.08 6.18
N GLN A 48 -18.75 6.49 7.41
CA GLN A 48 -19.44 5.64 8.39
C GLN A 48 -20.60 6.34 9.09
N THR A 49 -20.61 7.68 9.15
CA THR A 49 -21.63 8.45 9.85
C THR A 49 -22.62 9.10 8.87
N ALA A 50 -23.80 9.46 9.37
CA ALA A 50 -24.78 10.17 8.56
C ALA A 50 -24.23 11.50 8.01
N GLU A 51 -23.37 12.17 8.77
CA GLU A 51 -22.71 13.42 8.34
C GLU A 51 -21.70 13.14 7.21
N ASP A 52 -20.98 12.02 7.28
CA ASP A 52 -20.05 11.62 6.21
C ASP A 52 -20.81 11.38 4.90
N TYR A 53 -21.96 10.68 4.95
CA TYR A 53 -22.78 10.43 3.77
C TYR A 53 -23.35 11.72 3.16
N LEU A 54 -23.76 12.68 3.99
CA LEU A 54 -24.18 14.01 3.50
C LEU A 54 -23.04 14.75 2.81
N SER A 55 -21.82 14.64 3.37
CA SER A 55 -20.62 15.20 2.77
C SER A 55 -20.27 14.53 1.43
N VAL A 56 -20.45 13.21 1.34
CA VAL A 56 -20.25 12.47 0.08
C VAL A 56 -21.23 12.94 -0.98
N GLU A 57 -22.51 13.06 -0.65
CA GLU A 57 -23.55 13.53 -1.60
C GLU A 57 -23.25 14.92 -2.15
N GLN A 58 -22.66 15.81 -1.32
CA GLN A 58 -22.29 17.16 -1.72
C GLN A 58 -21.04 17.20 -2.61
N ASN A 59 -20.01 16.39 -2.28
CA ASN A 59 -18.71 16.45 -2.94
C ASN A 59 -18.56 15.46 -4.11
N PHE A 60 -19.34 14.38 -4.10
CA PHE A 60 -19.35 13.31 -5.11
C PHE A 60 -20.80 13.02 -5.57
N PRO A 61 -21.47 14.00 -6.21
CA PRO A 61 -22.87 13.85 -6.56
C PRO A 61 -23.10 12.69 -7.54
N GLY A 62 -24.05 11.82 -7.20
CA GLY A 62 -24.40 10.65 -8.01
C GLY A 62 -23.60 9.38 -7.69
N GLU A 63 -22.61 9.45 -6.81
CA GLU A 63 -21.89 8.26 -6.34
C GLU A 63 -22.67 7.56 -5.22
N ILE A 64 -22.81 6.23 -5.34
CA ILE A 64 -23.42 5.38 -4.31
C ILE A 64 -22.31 4.69 -3.53
N VAL A 65 -22.22 4.98 -2.24
CA VAL A 65 -21.21 4.36 -1.36
C VAL A 65 -21.56 2.90 -1.12
N ASP A 66 -20.77 1.98 -1.68
CA ASP A 66 -20.77 0.57 -1.30
C ASP A 66 -19.67 0.36 -0.26
N GLU A 67 -20.05 0.37 1.02
CA GLU A 67 -19.12 0.22 2.14
C GLU A 67 -18.26 -1.06 2.02
N GLY A 68 -18.86 -2.17 1.56
CA GLY A 68 -18.16 -3.43 1.42
C GLY A 68 -17.06 -3.38 0.36
N LYS A 69 -17.30 -2.71 -0.76
CA LYS A 69 -16.29 -2.49 -1.78
C LYS A 69 -15.24 -1.49 -1.32
N ALA A 70 -15.66 -0.37 -0.76
CA ALA A 70 -14.78 0.68 -0.27
C ALA A 70 -13.81 0.16 0.81
N TRP A 71 -14.28 -0.62 1.77
CA TRP A 71 -13.41 -1.23 2.78
C TRP A 71 -12.39 -2.21 2.21
N ARG A 72 -12.78 -3.08 1.27
CA ARG A 72 -11.83 -3.99 0.62
C ARG A 72 -10.72 -3.23 -0.11
N GLU A 73 -11.07 -2.16 -0.82
CA GLU A 73 -10.11 -1.32 -1.50
C GLU A 73 -9.19 -0.58 -0.50
N MET A 74 -9.74 0.04 0.54
CA MET A 74 -8.96 0.77 1.53
C MET A 74 -8.01 -0.12 2.33
N ILE A 75 -8.43 -1.32 2.74
CA ILE A 75 -7.56 -2.30 3.39
C ILE A 75 -6.40 -2.67 2.46
N HIS A 76 -6.68 -2.93 1.17
CA HIS A 76 -5.62 -3.20 0.20
C HIS A 76 -4.64 -2.03 0.07
N ARG A 77 -5.13 -0.79 -0.02
CA ARG A 77 -4.30 0.43 -0.07
C ARG A 77 -3.40 0.54 1.17
N TYR A 78 -3.92 0.27 2.38
CA TYR A 78 -3.13 0.34 3.62
C TYR A 78 -2.00 -0.69 3.65
N ILE A 79 -2.29 -1.97 3.33
CA ILE A 79 -1.24 -3.00 3.34
C ILE A 79 -0.23 -2.80 2.20
N ALA A 80 -0.66 -2.32 1.05
CA ALA A 80 0.23 -1.95 -0.06
C ALA A 80 1.14 -0.76 0.31
N SER A 81 0.60 0.26 0.99
CA SER A 81 1.37 1.40 1.49
C SER A 81 2.41 0.96 2.54
N LEU A 82 2.04 0.06 3.44
CA LEU A 82 2.97 -0.52 4.42
C LEU A 82 4.10 -1.27 3.72
N LEU A 83 3.78 -2.08 2.70
CA LEU A 83 4.78 -2.78 1.90
C LEU A 83 5.74 -1.80 1.22
N GLY A 84 5.21 -0.77 0.56
CA GLY A 84 6.03 0.26 -0.09
C GLY A 84 6.95 0.99 0.90
N PHE A 85 6.44 1.31 2.08
CA PHE A 85 7.22 1.94 3.14
C PHE A 85 8.36 1.03 3.65
N LEU A 86 8.10 -0.27 3.85
CA LEU A 86 9.13 -1.22 4.26
C LEU A 86 10.23 -1.37 3.21
N ILE A 87 9.87 -1.42 1.93
CA ILE A 87 10.83 -1.50 0.83
C ILE A 87 11.68 -0.22 0.76
N LEU A 88 11.06 0.95 0.94
CA LEU A 88 11.76 2.22 1.00
C LEU A 88 12.77 2.25 2.16
N LEU A 89 12.37 1.82 3.36
CA LEU A 89 13.28 1.75 4.51
C LEU A 89 14.46 0.80 4.27
N MET A 90 14.21 -0.36 3.64
CA MET A 90 15.29 -1.28 3.26
C MET A 90 16.26 -0.63 2.28
N PHE A 91 15.74 0.02 1.25
CA PHE A 91 16.56 0.73 0.27
C PHE A 91 17.41 1.83 0.92
N LEU A 92 16.80 2.69 1.74
CA LEU A 92 17.53 3.77 2.43
C LEU A 92 18.64 3.22 3.33
N LYS A 93 18.36 2.16 4.07
CA LYS A 93 19.36 1.49 4.91
C LYS A 93 20.53 0.94 4.10
N ASP A 94 20.24 0.22 3.01
CA ASP A 94 21.26 -0.36 2.14
C ASP A 94 22.06 0.75 1.42
N PHE A 95 21.40 1.84 1.03
CA PHE A 95 22.04 2.99 0.40
C PHE A 95 23.03 3.70 1.33
N PHE A 96 22.60 4.00 2.57
CA PHE A 96 23.49 4.66 3.54
C PHE A 96 24.62 3.73 4.00
N SER A 97 24.36 2.44 4.16
CA SER A 97 25.40 1.45 4.50
C SER A 97 26.43 1.34 3.38
N TYR A 98 26.00 1.30 2.12
CA TYR A 98 26.91 1.29 0.97
C TYR A 98 27.75 2.57 0.88
N ARG A 99 27.12 3.74 1.09
CA ARG A 99 27.81 5.04 1.07
C ARG A 99 28.90 5.13 2.14
N ASN A 100 28.72 4.48 3.28
CA ASN A 100 29.67 4.46 4.40
C ASN A 100 30.72 3.33 4.28
N ASN A 101 30.79 2.63 3.15
CA ASN A 101 31.67 1.47 2.90
C ASN A 101 31.42 0.24 3.81
N ASP A 102 30.30 0.20 4.54
CA ASP A 102 29.91 -0.90 5.40
C ASP A 102 28.94 -1.88 4.72
N GLY A 103 28.44 -1.53 3.53
CA GLY A 103 27.37 -2.24 2.82
C GLY A 103 27.83 -2.95 1.55
N SER A 104 27.06 -3.96 1.14
CA SER A 104 27.29 -4.72 -0.09
C SER A 104 26.56 -4.07 -1.27
N LEU A 105 27.24 -3.92 -2.43
CA LEU A 105 26.62 -3.50 -3.69
C LEU A 105 25.49 -4.43 -4.14
N LYS A 106 25.57 -5.74 -3.81
CA LYS A 106 24.51 -6.71 -4.13
C LYS A 106 23.22 -6.38 -3.37
N ASP A 107 23.34 -5.99 -2.11
CA ASP A 107 22.20 -5.62 -1.27
C ASP A 107 21.53 -4.34 -1.76
N LEU A 108 22.32 -3.34 -2.14
CA LEU A 108 21.81 -2.11 -2.71
C LEU A 108 21.08 -2.35 -4.05
N LYS A 109 21.66 -3.17 -4.94
CA LYS A 109 21.01 -3.53 -6.21
C LYS A 109 19.71 -4.29 -5.99
N PHE A 110 19.65 -5.19 -5.02
CA PHE A 110 18.44 -5.93 -4.69
C PHE A 110 17.33 -5.01 -4.18
N SER A 111 17.62 -4.16 -3.20
CA SER A 111 16.63 -3.23 -2.65
C SER A 111 16.19 -2.15 -3.65
N SER A 112 17.09 -1.68 -4.53
CA SER A 112 16.74 -0.75 -5.61
C SER A 112 15.85 -1.40 -6.67
N ALA A 113 16.07 -2.68 -7.00
CA ALA A 113 15.20 -3.42 -7.92
C ALA A 113 13.80 -3.63 -7.34
N LEU A 114 13.68 -3.95 -6.04
CA LEU A 114 12.40 -4.04 -5.35
C LEU A 114 11.66 -2.71 -5.33
N LEU A 115 12.37 -1.61 -5.06
CA LEU A 115 11.78 -0.28 -5.06
C LEU A 115 11.27 0.10 -6.45
N ALA A 116 12.06 -0.17 -7.49
CA ALA A 116 11.64 0.08 -8.87
C ALA A 116 10.38 -0.72 -9.24
N LEU A 117 10.29 -2.00 -8.83
CA LEU A 117 9.14 -2.87 -9.10
C LEU A 117 7.84 -2.37 -8.44
N VAL A 118 7.93 -1.65 -7.33
CA VAL A 118 6.75 -1.13 -6.61
C VAL A 118 6.30 0.24 -7.16
N ILE A 119 7.23 1.01 -7.76
CA ILE A 119 6.92 2.33 -8.32
C ILE A 119 6.36 2.23 -9.75
N PHE A 120 6.75 1.21 -10.52
CA PHE A 120 6.32 0.96 -11.91
C PHE A 120 5.38 -0.24 -12.02
#